data_f97be2e484cc7a61dd117054386622c1
#
_entry.id   f97be2e484cc7a61dd117054386622c1
#
_cell.length_a   1.000
_cell.length_b   1.000
_cell.length_c   1.000
_cell.angle_alpha   90.00
_cell.angle_beta   90.00
_cell.angle_gamma   90.00
#
_symmetry.space_group_name_H-M   'P 1'
#
loop_
_entity.id
_entity.type
_entity.pdbx_description
1 polymer ?
#
loop_
_entity_poly.entity_id
_entity_poly.type
_entity_poly.pdbx_seq_one_letter_code
_entity_poly.pdbx_strand_id
1 'polypeptide(L)'
;MLRSVRSSLLLLAAASLARALVPDWPAPLSTRGRYVVDANGNRFKLKSGNWHGASGTWEGSGDPNDDSTNHAGEASHYMALGLQYVSIDKILDSFEQIGVNSIRLPFASEITTDTQLIKDEWVAANPQLRGKTPLQVYDEVVKALTARRFAVIINNHTNKYRWCCGVNDGNERWNMSQDEEAWVQAWLFMVNRYKDNKRVVGADLYNEVRRSILDDPNWGLWDSHDWFRAADNAANRILQANRDIMIIIEGINWYGLPVDGHHGRPTLTPAGALSHTLLSSDKLVYSAHFYSYTGPNHSGATGTGETSDPRYRDLSLADLISAYRNEATFVALDTNAHYVHPVWISEFGIGRIGTGGNDADSNWFRNTVNHWRDIDVDFAYWPLVGYLENGNGNGWALQNWNKAGVRDGLTDGNDWRKDVWTSLINNTNEKTGPVDKVPVWRILNLDHADDVKSYGLLGNDWDNGARKAACPDGTRLIGVSRSSRGLCTDAGAPGTRIWSSTETVWTEKYVDGDWAGGFTKYTCPAGSYMIGLAVRGAKVSTVLCGLSSQPLGAGSKRTLWFDQGDNRGDNPLGGDWSSGNNKGQCQQDEHIGGIAFSTSVFRQGNPAAILCRK
;
A
#
# COMPACT_ATOMS: atom_id res chain seq x y z
N MET A 1 71.45 39.71 -20.47
CA MET A 1 70.41 39.99 -19.43
C MET A 1 69.06 39.57 -19.96
N LEU A 2 68.68 38.35 -19.69
CA LEU A 2 67.38 37.82 -20.06
C LEU A 2 66.41 38.05 -18.92
N ARG A 3 65.31 38.79 -19.14
CA ARG A 3 64.19 38.92 -18.20
C ARG A 3 63.15 37.85 -18.55
N SER A 4 62.95 36.96 -17.61
CA SER A 4 61.89 35.95 -17.60
C SER A 4 60.56 36.62 -17.28
N VAL A 5 59.59 36.46 -18.18
CA VAL A 5 58.19 36.81 -17.96
C VAL A 5 57.49 35.53 -17.47
N ARG A 6 57.13 35.52 -16.19
CA ARG A 6 56.25 34.48 -15.62
C ARG A 6 54.81 34.87 -15.89
N SER A 7 54.16 34.11 -16.79
CA SER A 7 52.72 34.15 -16.99
C SER A 7 52.07 33.36 -15.89
N SER A 8 51.35 34.04 -15.01
CA SER A 8 50.47 33.40 -14.01
C SER A 8 49.16 33.03 -14.69
N LEU A 9 48.98 31.73 -14.98
CA LEU A 9 47.68 31.21 -15.29
C LEU A 9 46.84 31.14 -14.01
N LEU A 10 45.84 31.97 -13.90
CA LEU A 10 44.75 31.79 -12.95
C LEU A 10 43.86 30.68 -13.47
N LEU A 11 43.96 29.49 -12.87
CA LEU A 11 42.95 28.47 -12.96
C LEU A 11 41.74 28.94 -12.13
N LEU A 12 40.70 29.41 -12.77
CA LEU A 12 39.38 29.49 -12.18
C LEU A 12 38.86 28.04 -12.05
N ALA A 13 39.03 27.48 -10.89
CA ALA A 13 38.30 26.29 -10.49
C ALA A 13 36.82 26.70 -10.33
N ALA A 14 36.01 26.45 -11.34
CA ALA A 14 34.58 26.44 -11.18
C ALA A 14 34.24 25.27 -10.21
N ALA A 15 34.09 25.59 -8.94
CA ALA A 15 33.47 24.72 -8.00
C ALA A 15 32.02 24.55 -8.48
N SER A 16 31.74 23.47 -9.23
CA SER A 16 30.40 23.00 -9.40
C SER A 16 29.94 22.69 -7.96
N LEU A 17 29.05 23.50 -7.44
CA LEU A 17 28.29 23.12 -6.23
C LEU A 17 27.71 21.75 -6.51
N ALA A 18 28.28 20.74 -5.88
CA ALA A 18 27.74 19.39 -5.95
C ALA A 18 26.31 19.50 -5.44
N ARG A 19 25.35 19.25 -6.34
CA ARG A 19 23.93 19.27 -6.05
C ARG A 19 23.69 18.25 -4.94
N ALA A 20 23.04 18.64 -3.86
CA ALA A 20 22.68 17.73 -2.79
C ALA A 20 21.65 16.74 -3.34
N LEU A 21 22.05 15.52 -3.63
CA LEU A 21 21.16 14.45 -4.03
C LEU A 21 20.65 13.75 -2.79
N VAL A 22 19.43 13.17 -2.88
CA VAL A 22 18.97 12.21 -1.87
C VAL A 22 20.06 11.16 -1.69
N PRO A 23 20.44 10.80 -0.44
CA PRO A 23 21.42 9.74 -0.19
C PRO A 23 21.12 8.50 -1.00
N ASP A 24 22.14 7.84 -1.53
CA ASP A 24 21.94 6.63 -2.32
C ASP A 24 21.45 5.48 -1.46
N TRP A 25 20.57 4.67 -2.01
CA TRP A 25 19.99 3.51 -1.36
C TRP A 25 19.79 2.37 -2.37
N PRO A 26 20.04 1.12 -1.98
CA PRO A 26 19.89 -0.03 -2.87
C PRO A 26 18.42 -0.41 -3.06
N ALA A 27 17.98 -0.38 -4.31
CA ALA A 27 16.66 -0.85 -4.74
C ALA A 27 16.71 -2.35 -5.09
N PRO A 28 15.57 -3.07 -5.08
CA PRO A 28 14.23 -2.61 -4.76
C PRO A 28 13.97 -2.49 -3.26
N LEU A 29 12.87 -1.81 -2.90
CA LEU A 29 12.36 -1.82 -1.52
C LEU A 29 11.47 -3.04 -1.26
N SER A 30 11.44 -3.46 0.00
CA SER A 30 10.57 -4.52 0.50
C SER A 30 10.16 -4.25 1.96
N THR A 31 9.45 -5.19 2.59
CA THR A 31 9.01 -5.03 3.99
C THR A 31 9.56 -6.13 4.88
N ARG A 32 9.84 -5.80 6.15
CA ARG A 32 10.19 -6.74 7.22
C ARG A 32 9.46 -6.37 8.50
N GLY A 33 8.45 -7.16 8.88
CA GLY A 33 7.56 -6.79 9.98
C GLY A 33 6.95 -5.41 9.72
N ARG A 34 7.16 -4.49 10.65
CA ARG A 34 6.61 -3.11 10.57
C ARG A 34 7.44 -2.11 9.75
N TYR A 35 8.51 -2.53 9.12
CA TYR A 35 9.47 -1.64 8.48
C TYR A 35 9.59 -1.86 6.98
N VAL A 36 9.69 -0.77 6.23
CA VAL A 36 10.21 -0.79 4.86
C VAL A 36 11.72 -0.91 4.92
N VAL A 37 12.29 -1.75 4.07
CA VAL A 37 13.73 -2.01 4.00
C VAL A 37 14.25 -1.93 2.57
N ASP A 38 15.52 -1.58 2.44
CA ASP A 38 16.24 -1.62 1.17
C ASP A 38 16.63 -3.06 0.75
N ALA A 39 17.23 -3.22 -0.42
CA ALA A 39 17.65 -4.53 -0.93
C ALA A 39 18.70 -5.23 -0.02
N ASN A 40 19.42 -4.50 0.81
CA ASN A 40 20.35 -5.04 1.78
C ASN A 40 19.66 -5.41 3.11
N GLY A 41 18.39 -5.08 3.26
CA GLY A 41 17.61 -5.29 4.47
C GLY A 41 17.81 -4.25 5.56
N ASN A 42 18.39 -3.10 5.24
CA ASN A 42 18.43 -1.95 6.13
C ASN A 42 17.13 -1.19 6.10
N ARG A 43 16.76 -0.60 7.22
CA ARG A 43 15.59 0.29 7.32
C ARG A 43 15.66 1.40 6.28
N PHE A 44 14.66 1.50 5.44
CA PHE A 44 14.41 2.64 4.56
C PHE A 44 13.20 3.41 5.09
N LYS A 45 13.45 4.51 5.78
CA LYS A 45 12.39 5.38 6.29
C LYS A 45 11.78 6.17 5.13
N LEU A 46 10.48 6.03 4.89
CA LEU A 46 9.74 6.86 3.94
C LEU A 46 9.48 8.23 4.58
N LYS A 47 10.32 9.19 4.25
CA LYS A 47 10.15 10.64 4.57
C LYS A 47 9.56 11.29 3.34
N SER A 48 8.25 11.18 3.17
CA SER A 48 7.60 11.46 1.89
C SER A 48 6.82 12.75 1.90
N GLY A 49 6.47 13.19 0.71
CA GLY A 49 5.42 14.16 0.51
C GLY A 49 4.68 13.91 -0.81
N ASN A 50 3.54 14.52 -0.92
CA ASN A 50 2.66 14.40 -2.06
C ASN A 50 2.91 15.54 -3.06
N TRP A 51 3.35 15.18 -4.26
CA TRP A 51 3.37 16.12 -5.38
C TRP A 51 2.13 15.88 -6.22
N HIS A 52 1.03 16.52 -5.86
CA HIS A 52 -0.27 16.32 -6.46
C HIS A 52 -0.40 16.98 -7.85
N GLY A 53 -1.46 16.62 -8.54
CA GLY A 53 -1.73 16.93 -9.93
C GLY A 53 -1.84 15.64 -10.76
N ALA A 54 -2.20 15.76 -12.05
CA ALA A 54 -2.51 14.63 -12.94
C ALA A 54 -3.70 13.76 -12.47
N SER A 55 -4.51 14.28 -11.56
CA SER A 55 -5.68 13.61 -10.99
C SER A 55 -6.85 14.57 -10.73
N GLY A 56 -6.81 15.75 -11.34
CA GLY A 56 -7.73 16.84 -11.04
C GLY A 56 -7.19 17.80 -9.99
N THR A 57 -7.96 18.81 -9.69
CA THR A 57 -7.59 19.89 -8.79
C THR A 57 -8.68 20.24 -7.81
N TRP A 58 -8.28 20.74 -6.66
CA TRP A 58 -9.18 21.28 -5.67
C TRP A 58 -9.83 22.59 -6.16
N GLU A 59 -11.09 22.82 -5.80
CA GLU A 59 -11.92 23.94 -6.25
C GLU A 59 -12.22 23.99 -7.77
N GLY A 60 -11.95 22.92 -8.50
CA GLY A 60 -12.36 22.81 -9.88
C GLY A 60 -13.85 22.55 -10.03
N SER A 61 -14.42 22.95 -11.19
CA SER A 61 -15.76 22.54 -11.61
C SER A 61 -15.87 21.02 -11.79
N GLY A 62 -14.74 20.35 -11.78
CA GLY A 62 -14.60 18.97 -12.22
C GLY A 62 -14.62 18.80 -13.73
N ASP A 63 -14.74 19.90 -14.49
CA ASP A 63 -14.56 19.89 -15.93
C ASP A 63 -13.08 20.07 -16.26
N PRO A 64 -12.43 19.10 -16.90
CA PRO A 64 -11.02 19.19 -17.26
C PRO A 64 -10.74 20.31 -18.27
N ASN A 65 -11.75 20.87 -18.89
CA ASN A 65 -11.60 22.00 -19.82
C ASN A 65 -11.78 23.38 -19.13
N ASP A 66 -12.12 23.40 -17.85
CA ASP A 66 -12.28 24.62 -17.08
C ASP A 66 -11.00 24.94 -16.32
N ASP A 67 -10.15 25.74 -16.90
CA ASP A 67 -8.88 26.19 -16.33
C ASP A 67 -9.05 27.23 -15.21
N SER A 68 -10.28 27.75 -15.02
CA SER A 68 -10.52 28.94 -14.18
C SER A 68 -10.48 28.67 -12.69
N THR A 69 -10.51 27.41 -12.28
CA THR A 69 -10.77 27.01 -10.89
C THR A 69 -9.75 26.01 -10.33
N ASN A 70 -8.57 25.95 -10.92
CA ASN A 70 -7.50 25.07 -10.50
C ASN A 70 -6.60 25.74 -9.49
N HIS A 71 -6.46 25.29 -8.26
CA HIS A 71 -5.43 25.76 -7.34
C HIS A 71 -4.84 27.13 -7.70
N ALA A 72 -5.67 28.18 -7.71
CA ALA A 72 -5.32 29.52 -8.15
C ALA A 72 -4.96 29.66 -9.65
N GLY A 73 -5.52 28.85 -10.51
CA GLY A 73 -5.41 28.94 -11.95
C GLY A 73 -4.28 28.13 -12.58
N GLU A 74 -3.76 27.14 -11.86
CA GLU A 74 -2.77 26.21 -12.44
C GLU A 74 -3.43 24.98 -13.09
N ALA A 75 -2.88 24.51 -14.19
CA ALA A 75 -3.41 23.40 -14.97
C ALA A 75 -2.99 22.04 -14.42
N SER A 76 -3.34 21.74 -13.17
CA SER A 76 -2.99 20.49 -12.50
C SER A 76 -3.97 19.35 -12.68
N HIS A 77 -5.00 19.49 -13.53
CA HIS A 77 -5.86 18.36 -13.91
C HIS A 77 -5.04 17.23 -14.55
N TYR A 78 -4.13 17.60 -15.43
CA TYR A 78 -3.46 16.69 -16.36
C TYR A 78 -2.01 16.41 -15.96
N MET A 79 -1.43 17.17 -15.04
CA MET A 79 -0.02 17.07 -14.72
C MET A 79 0.30 17.54 -13.31
N ALA A 80 1.50 17.20 -12.82
CA ALA A 80 1.97 17.67 -11.52
C ALA A 80 1.93 19.20 -11.41
N LEU A 81 1.49 19.70 -10.27
CA LEU A 81 1.30 21.12 -10.00
C LEU A 81 2.62 21.88 -10.04
N GLY A 82 2.58 23.13 -10.49
CA GLY A 82 3.69 24.09 -10.47
C GLY A 82 4.50 24.17 -11.77
N LEU A 83 4.31 23.26 -12.72
CA LEU A 83 5.11 23.20 -13.96
C LEU A 83 4.92 24.40 -14.88
N GLN A 84 3.83 25.15 -14.70
CA GLN A 84 3.55 26.37 -15.42
C GLN A 84 4.51 27.52 -15.02
N TYR A 85 4.84 27.60 -13.76
CA TYR A 85 5.57 28.74 -13.20
C TYR A 85 7.01 28.40 -12.79
N VAL A 86 7.31 27.13 -12.56
CA VAL A 86 8.59 26.68 -12.00
C VAL A 86 9.14 25.49 -12.76
N SER A 87 10.45 25.49 -13.01
CA SER A 87 11.09 24.32 -13.61
C SER A 87 11.08 23.13 -12.65
N ILE A 88 10.97 21.91 -13.19
CA ILE A 88 11.07 20.66 -12.43
C ILE A 88 12.30 20.71 -11.51
N ASP A 89 13.44 21.12 -12.03
CA ASP A 89 14.67 21.17 -11.26
C ASP A 89 14.58 22.02 -9.99
N LYS A 90 13.98 23.22 -10.07
CA LYS A 90 13.79 24.08 -8.89
C LYS A 90 12.80 23.47 -7.88
N ILE A 91 11.76 22.79 -8.37
CA ILE A 91 10.82 22.09 -7.49
C ILE A 91 11.57 20.99 -6.73
N LEU A 92 12.35 20.18 -7.42
CA LEU A 92 13.12 19.10 -6.80
C LEU A 92 14.22 19.62 -5.86
N ASP A 93 14.88 20.73 -6.18
CA ASP A 93 15.80 21.39 -5.25
C ASP A 93 15.11 21.75 -3.93
N SER A 94 13.85 22.19 -4.00
CA SER A 94 13.08 22.51 -2.80
C SER A 94 12.70 21.27 -1.98
N PHE A 95 12.44 20.14 -2.62
CA PHE A 95 12.16 18.87 -1.93
C PHE A 95 13.39 18.34 -1.19
N GLU A 96 14.57 18.39 -1.84
CA GLU A 96 15.85 18.04 -1.21
C GLU A 96 16.11 18.94 0.00
N GLN A 97 15.83 20.24 -0.12
CA GLN A 97 16.06 21.22 0.94
C GLN A 97 15.24 20.97 2.19
N ILE A 98 14.01 20.47 2.05
CA ILE A 98 13.15 20.13 3.19
C ILE A 98 13.32 18.68 3.68
N GLY A 99 14.24 17.92 3.08
CA GLY A 99 14.69 16.63 3.56
C GLY A 99 13.79 15.44 3.22
N VAL A 100 12.87 15.54 2.25
CA VAL A 100 12.11 14.38 1.78
C VAL A 100 12.99 13.47 0.90
N ASN A 101 12.75 12.18 0.95
CA ASN A 101 13.47 11.18 0.18
C ASN A 101 12.57 10.34 -0.74
N SER A 102 11.28 10.55 -0.64
CA SER A 102 10.27 9.81 -1.40
C SER A 102 9.09 10.69 -1.76
N ILE A 103 8.48 10.42 -2.90
CA ILE A 103 7.37 11.22 -3.44
C ILE A 103 6.20 10.31 -3.76
N ARG A 104 5.04 10.62 -3.19
CA ARG A 104 3.75 10.10 -3.65
C ARG A 104 3.29 10.97 -4.81
N LEU A 105 3.12 10.35 -5.98
CA LEU A 105 2.81 11.02 -7.23
C LEU A 105 1.44 10.56 -7.74
N PRO A 106 0.37 11.33 -7.53
CA PRO A 106 -0.97 11.01 -7.98
C PRO A 106 -1.13 10.97 -9.51
N PHE A 107 -2.08 10.15 -9.98
CA PHE A 107 -2.58 10.14 -11.34
C PHE A 107 -4.05 9.71 -11.39
N ALA A 108 -4.80 10.15 -12.42
CA ALA A 108 -6.12 9.62 -12.75
C ALA A 108 -5.99 8.40 -13.66
N SER A 109 -6.85 7.38 -13.51
CA SER A 109 -6.82 6.19 -14.38
C SER A 109 -6.88 6.54 -15.86
N GLU A 110 -7.64 7.54 -16.25
CA GLU A 110 -7.80 7.96 -17.65
C GLU A 110 -6.52 8.50 -18.31
N ILE A 111 -5.49 8.88 -17.54
CA ILE A 111 -4.18 9.29 -18.08
C ILE A 111 -3.57 8.19 -18.99
N THR A 112 -3.91 6.94 -18.72
CA THR A 112 -3.37 5.79 -19.46
C THR A 112 -3.88 5.71 -20.90
N THR A 113 -4.99 6.37 -21.20
CA THR A 113 -5.63 6.38 -22.51
C THR A 113 -5.73 7.76 -23.14
N ASP A 114 -5.36 8.82 -22.40
CA ASP A 114 -5.40 10.17 -22.89
C ASP A 114 -4.28 10.44 -23.91
N THR A 115 -4.67 10.83 -25.11
CA THR A 115 -3.77 11.16 -26.22
C THR A 115 -3.73 12.65 -26.55
N GLN A 116 -4.49 13.47 -25.83
CA GLN A 116 -4.49 14.91 -26.04
C GLN A 116 -3.14 15.51 -25.66
N LEU A 117 -2.73 16.53 -26.41
CA LEU A 117 -1.53 17.27 -26.05
C LEU A 117 -1.88 18.33 -25.00
N ILE A 118 -0.99 18.49 -24.03
CA ILE A 118 -1.09 19.60 -23.07
C ILE A 118 -0.89 20.95 -23.78
N LYS A 119 -1.49 22.01 -23.25
CA LYS A 119 -1.25 23.36 -23.76
C LYS A 119 0.18 23.82 -23.40
N ASP A 120 0.86 24.49 -24.33
CA ASP A 120 2.22 24.98 -24.12
C ASP A 120 2.35 25.95 -22.92
N GLU A 121 1.30 26.72 -22.66
CA GLU A 121 1.22 27.65 -21.54
C GLU A 121 1.22 26.95 -20.18
N TRP A 122 0.70 25.72 -20.08
CA TRP A 122 0.66 24.95 -18.83
C TRP A 122 2.03 24.46 -18.38
N VAL A 123 3.00 24.48 -19.29
CA VAL A 123 4.39 24.09 -19.03
C VAL A 123 5.36 25.20 -19.40
N ALA A 124 4.93 26.47 -19.29
CA ALA A 124 5.72 27.63 -19.73
C ALA A 124 7.12 27.66 -19.12
N ALA A 125 7.27 27.26 -17.86
CA ALA A 125 8.56 27.16 -17.17
C ALA A 125 9.38 25.92 -17.55
N ASN A 126 8.81 24.99 -18.34
CA ASN A 126 9.40 23.72 -18.73
C ASN A 126 9.22 23.46 -20.24
N PRO A 127 9.89 24.24 -21.12
CA PRO A 127 9.65 24.18 -22.57
C PRO A 127 9.93 22.80 -23.19
N GLN A 128 10.74 21.95 -22.53
CA GLN A 128 11.00 20.57 -22.96
C GLN A 128 9.78 19.66 -22.83
N LEU A 129 8.73 20.10 -22.15
CA LEU A 129 7.47 19.37 -21.99
C LEU A 129 6.43 19.70 -23.05
N ARG A 130 6.64 20.73 -23.88
CA ARG A 130 5.72 21.14 -24.92
C ARG A 130 5.47 20.02 -25.94
N GLY A 131 4.26 19.92 -26.44
CA GLY A 131 3.87 18.90 -27.40
C GLY A 131 3.80 17.48 -26.84
N LYS A 132 3.76 17.32 -25.52
CA LYS A 132 3.62 16.03 -24.83
C LYS A 132 2.16 15.81 -24.42
N THR A 133 1.78 14.55 -24.25
CA THR A 133 0.54 14.16 -23.58
C THR A 133 0.70 14.22 -22.05
N PRO A 134 -0.40 14.24 -21.26
CA PRO A 134 -0.32 14.16 -19.81
C PRO A 134 0.58 13.03 -19.29
N LEU A 135 0.44 11.83 -19.85
CA LEU A 135 1.27 10.68 -19.49
C LEU A 135 2.76 10.91 -19.80
N GLN A 136 3.08 11.52 -20.94
CA GLN A 136 4.47 11.84 -21.27
C GLN A 136 5.07 12.90 -20.36
N VAL A 137 4.26 13.84 -19.87
CA VAL A 137 4.70 14.80 -18.83
C VAL A 137 4.95 14.07 -17.52
N TYR A 138 4.06 13.15 -17.15
CA TYR A 138 4.22 12.32 -15.96
C TYR A 138 5.52 11.49 -16.03
N ASP A 139 5.87 10.93 -17.19
CA ASP A 139 7.13 10.23 -17.41
C ASP A 139 8.35 11.11 -17.13
N GLU A 140 8.35 12.35 -17.61
CA GLU A 140 9.48 13.26 -17.39
C GLU A 140 9.61 13.64 -15.91
N VAL A 141 8.49 13.77 -15.21
CA VAL A 141 8.49 14.02 -13.74
C VAL A 141 9.06 12.80 -13.01
N VAL A 142 8.59 11.58 -13.32
CA VAL A 142 9.13 10.35 -12.73
C VAL A 142 10.63 10.21 -13.01
N LYS A 143 11.05 10.45 -14.26
CA LYS A 143 12.45 10.42 -14.67
C LYS A 143 13.31 11.42 -13.89
N ALA A 144 12.84 12.65 -13.72
CA ALA A 144 13.55 13.69 -12.98
C ALA A 144 13.69 13.32 -11.49
N LEU A 145 12.62 12.83 -10.86
CA LEU A 145 12.63 12.38 -9.48
C LEU A 145 13.62 11.23 -9.25
N THR A 146 13.55 10.20 -10.08
CA THR A 146 14.40 9.01 -9.93
C THR A 146 15.86 9.28 -10.27
N ALA A 147 16.15 10.21 -11.18
CA ALA A 147 17.51 10.68 -11.45
C ALA A 147 18.16 11.35 -10.23
N ARG A 148 17.34 11.97 -9.37
CA ARG A 148 17.78 12.55 -8.09
C ARG A 148 17.68 11.60 -6.90
N ARG A 149 17.43 10.30 -7.16
CA ARG A 149 17.38 9.21 -6.17
C ARG A 149 16.16 9.23 -5.25
N PHE A 150 15.13 10.02 -5.54
CA PHE A 150 13.86 9.88 -4.82
C PHE A 150 13.26 8.50 -5.07
N ALA A 151 12.71 7.91 -4.04
CA ALA A 151 11.78 6.79 -4.17
C ALA A 151 10.44 7.35 -4.65
N VAL A 152 9.90 6.79 -5.74
CA VAL A 152 8.62 7.25 -6.30
C VAL A 152 7.54 6.21 -6.02
N ILE A 153 6.46 6.65 -5.39
CA ILE A 153 5.25 5.87 -5.18
C ILE A 153 4.19 6.46 -6.10
N ILE A 154 3.81 5.70 -7.13
CA ILE A 154 2.72 6.10 -8.02
C ILE A 154 1.39 5.80 -7.34
N ASN A 155 0.47 6.75 -7.34
CA ASN A 155 -0.81 6.67 -6.65
C ASN A 155 -1.98 6.84 -7.63
N ASN A 156 -2.87 5.87 -7.71
CA ASN A 156 -4.13 6.07 -8.39
C ASN A 156 -5.08 6.88 -7.51
N HIS A 157 -5.15 8.17 -7.77
CA HIS A 157 -5.88 9.10 -6.92
C HIS A 157 -7.36 9.20 -7.27
N THR A 158 -7.64 9.12 -8.58
CA THR A 158 -8.98 9.26 -9.13
C THR A 158 -9.16 8.37 -10.37
N ASN A 159 -10.40 8.15 -10.78
CA ASN A 159 -10.71 7.51 -12.06
C ASN A 159 -10.58 8.52 -13.21
N LYS A 160 -11.08 9.72 -12.99
CA LYS A 160 -11.13 10.83 -13.94
C LYS A 160 -10.29 12.02 -13.46
N TYR A 161 -9.90 12.90 -14.37
CA TYR A 161 -9.23 14.17 -14.06
C TYR A 161 -10.16 15.13 -13.30
N ARG A 162 -10.64 14.68 -12.19
CA ARG A 162 -11.51 15.40 -11.29
C ARG A 162 -10.93 15.33 -9.91
N TRP A 163 -10.97 16.44 -9.20
CA TRP A 163 -10.63 16.39 -7.78
C TRP A 163 -11.44 15.30 -7.06
N CYS A 164 -10.76 14.47 -6.25
CA CYS A 164 -11.47 13.65 -5.30
C CYS A 164 -12.13 14.59 -4.27
N CYS A 165 -12.88 14.22 -3.66
CA CYS A 165 -13.39 13.61 -2.45
C CYS A 165 -14.76 14.23 -2.19
N GLY A 166 -15.46 14.61 -3.26
CA GLY A 166 -16.88 14.94 -3.23
C GLY A 166 -17.77 13.69 -3.08
N VAL A 167 -19.04 13.94 -2.80
CA VAL A 167 -20.06 12.91 -2.83
C VAL A 167 -20.60 12.82 -4.25
N ASN A 168 -20.59 11.61 -4.83
CA ASN A 168 -21.08 11.35 -6.18
C ASN A 168 -20.29 12.08 -7.27
N ASP A 169 -18.97 12.14 -7.10
CA ASP A 169 -18.04 12.73 -8.08
C ASP A 169 -17.53 11.69 -9.11
N GLY A 170 -17.85 10.41 -8.93
CA GLY A 170 -17.40 9.31 -9.78
C GLY A 170 -16.01 8.79 -9.44
N ASN A 171 -15.41 9.28 -8.35
CA ASN A 171 -14.10 8.90 -7.85
C ASN A 171 -14.14 8.27 -6.45
N GLU A 172 -15.32 7.93 -5.94
CA GLU A 172 -15.50 7.39 -4.59
C GLU A 172 -14.84 6.02 -4.43
N ARG A 173 -14.83 5.23 -5.50
CA ARG A 173 -14.22 3.91 -5.55
C ARG A 173 -13.61 3.66 -6.92
N TRP A 174 -12.74 2.68 -6.98
CA TRP A 174 -12.02 2.23 -8.17
C TRP A 174 -12.93 1.87 -9.36
N ASN A 175 -14.20 1.49 -9.08
CA ASN A 175 -15.16 0.99 -10.05
C ASN A 175 -16.41 1.90 -10.24
N MET A 176 -16.32 3.19 -9.89
CA MET A 176 -17.47 4.09 -10.04
C MET A 176 -17.67 4.61 -11.47
N SER A 177 -16.64 5.14 -12.10
CA SER A 177 -16.70 5.68 -13.47
C SER A 177 -15.97 4.82 -14.50
N GLN A 178 -15.59 3.63 -14.10
CA GLN A 178 -15.00 2.56 -14.91
C GLN A 178 -15.34 1.22 -14.26
N ASP A 179 -15.19 0.10 -14.97
CA ASP A 179 -15.28 -1.20 -14.34
C ASP A 179 -13.97 -1.59 -13.64
N GLU A 180 -14.04 -2.59 -12.75
CA GLU A 180 -12.86 -3.05 -11.99
C GLU A 180 -11.75 -3.56 -12.90
N GLU A 181 -12.08 -4.24 -14.01
CA GLU A 181 -11.07 -4.74 -14.93
C GLU A 181 -10.35 -3.60 -15.66
N ALA A 182 -11.06 -2.56 -16.06
CA ALA A 182 -10.44 -1.38 -16.66
C ALA A 182 -9.46 -0.70 -15.68
N TRP A 183 -9.84 -0.60 -14.41
CA TRP A 183 -8.95 -0.11 -13.35
C TRP A 183 -7.69 -0.97 -13.20
N VAL A 184 -7.84 -2.30 -13.17
CA VAL A 184 -6.70 -3.21 -13.08
C VAL A 184 -5.81 -3.10 -14.33
N GLN A 185 -6.39 -2.96 -15.52
CA GLN A 185 -5.61 -2.77 -16.75
C GLN A 185 -4.84 -1.44 -16.76
N ALA A 186 -5.43 -0.35 -16.24
CA ALA A 186 -4.70 0.90 -16.04
C ALA A 186 -3.49 0.71 -15.12
N TRP A 187 -3.64 -0.03 -14.02
CA TRP A 187 -2.53 -0.40 -13.15
C TRP A 187 -1.46 -1.22 -13.84
N LEU A 188 -1.85 -2.27 -14.58
CA LEU A 188 -0.89 -3.10 -15.31
C LEU A 188 -0.13 -2.29 -16.36
N PHE A 189 -0.80 -1.35 -17.02
CA PHE A 189 -0.16 -0.42 -17.95
C PHE A 189 0.91 0.43 -17.23
N MET A 190 0.56 1.07 -16.13
CA MET A 190 1.48 1.94 -15.38
C MET A 190 2.67 1.16 -14.80
N VAL A 191 2.42 0.00 -14.22
CA VAL A 191 3.47 -0.82 -13.61
C VAL A 191 4.43 -1.39 -14.66
N ASN A 192 3.92 -1.84 -15.81
CA ASN A 192 4.76 -2.31 -16.91
C ASN A 192 5.60 -1.17 -17.51
N ARG A 193 5.05 0.05 -17.55
CA ARG A 193 5.76 1.24 -18.04
C ARG A 193 7.03 1.55 -17.24
N TYR A 194 6.97 1.35 -15.93
CA TYR A 194 8.06 1.70 -15.01
C TYR A 194 8.83 0.50 -14.44
N LYS A 195 8.56 -0.74 -14.88
CA LYS A 195 9.15 -1.95 -14.28
C LYS A 195 10.68 -1.98 -14.26
N ASP A 196 11.32 -1.32 -15.23
CA ASP A 196 12.78 -1.27 -15.33
C ASP A 196 13.38 -0.13 -14.48
N ASN A 197 12.56 0.76 -13.95
CA ASN A 197 12.99 1.82 -13.04
C ASN A 197 12.78 1.40 -11.59
N LYS A 198 13.80 0.80 -10.98
CA LYS A 198 13.72 0.26 -9.61
C LYS A 198 13.49 1.33 -8.52
N ARG A 199 13.54 2.63 -8.87
CA ARG A 199 13.20 3.72 -7.96
C ARG A 199 11.72 4.10 -8.00
N VAL A 200 10.94 3.54 -8.90
CA VAL A 200 9.48 3.48 -8.80
C VAL A 200 9.17 2.28 -7.91
N VAL A 201 9.00 2.56 -6.62
CA VAL A 201 9.06 1.56 -5.55
C VAL A 201 7.71 1.09 -5.05
N GLY A 202 6.63 1.81 -5.36
CA GLY A 202 5.31 1.52 -4.81
C GLY A 202 4.17 1.82 -5.77
N ALA A 203 3.16 0.97 -5.73
CA ALA A 203 1.85 1.14 -6.33
C ALA A 203 0.83 1.35 -5.21
N ASP A 204 0.37 2.58 -5.03
CA ASP A 204 -0.65 2.96 -4.05
C ASP A 204 -2.01 2.90 -4.74
N LEU A 205 -2.77 1.85 -4.42
CA LEU A 205 -3.78 1.29 -5.28
C LEU A 205 -4.97 2.19 -5.56
N TYR A 206 -5.50 2.88 -4.55
CA TYR A 206 -6.59 3.84 -4.73
C TYR A 206 -6.70 4.78 -3.53
N ASN A 207 -6.91 6.07 -3.82
CA ASN A 207 -7.02 7.11 -2.81
C ASN A 207 -8.41 7.15 -2.18
N GLU A 208 -8.46 7.13 -0.85
CA GLU A 208 -9.64 7.40 -0.04
C GLU A 208 -10.92 6.70 -0.54
N VAL A 209 -10.88 5.36 -0.58
CA VAL A 209 -12.05 4.54 -0.88
C VAL A 209 -13.17 4.88 0.09
N ARG A 210 -14.27 5.39 -0.45
CA ARG A 210 -15.34 5.98 0.33
C ARG A 210 -16.73 5.67 -0.23
N ARG A 211 -17.73 6.05 0.54
CA ARG A 211 -19.13 5.96 0.17
C ARG A 211 -19.47 6.84 -1.04
N SER A 212 -20.35 6.35 -1.91
CA SER A 212 -21.23 7.14 -2.76
C SER A 212 -22.62 7.18 -2.14
N ILE A 213 -23.42 8.16 -2.35
CA ILE A 213 -24.70 8.53 -1.69
C ILE A 213 -25.36 7.47 -0.76
N LEU A 214 -25.65 6.27 -1.24
CA LEU A 214 -26.27 5.17 -0.47
C LEU A 214 -25.52 3.84 -0.64
N ASP A 215 -24.25 3.90 -1.00
CA ASP A 215 -23.50 2.78 -1.51
C ASP A 215 -22.11 2.71 -0.86
N ASP A 216 -22.00 1.85 0.14
CA ASP A 216 -20.81 1.75 0.99
C ASP A 216 -19.76 0.80 0.42
N PRO A 217 -18.47 1.14 0.49
CA PRO A 217 -17.42 0.15 0.37
C PRO A 217 -17.48 -0.81 1.57
N ASN A 218 -16.97 -2.00 1.35
CA ASN A 218 -16.83 -2.97 2.43
C ASN A 218 -15.48 -3.69 2.38
N TRP A 219 -15.25 -4.55 3.35
CA TRP A 219 -14.01 -5.30 3.49
C TRP A 219 -14.31 -6.76 3.79
N GLY A 220 -14.28 -7.59 2.75
CA GLY A 220 -14.46 -9.04 2.88
C GLY A 220 -15.90 -9.55 2.77
N LEU A 221 -16.83 -8.79 2.16
CA LEU A 221 -18.19 -9.27 1.88
C LEU A 221 -18.35 -9.94 0.50
N TRP A 222 -17.30 -9.91 -0.33
CA TRP A 222 -17.22 -10.62 -1.62
C TRP A 222 -18.22 -10.15 -2.69
N ASP A 223 -18.64 -8.91 -2.60
CA ASP A 223 -19.48 -8.23 -3.60
C ASP A 223 -18.66 -7.26 -4.47
N SER A 224 -19.35 -6.45 -5.29
CA SER A 224 -18.72 -5.44 -6.16
C SER A 224 -18.15 -4.23 -5.41
N HIS A 225 -18.47 -4.07 -4.12
CA HIS A 225 -18.02 -2.97 -3.27
C HIS A 225 -16.89 -3.39 -2.32
N ASP A 226 -16.45 -4.64 -2.44
CA ASP A 226 -15.44 -5.23 -1.56
C ASP A 226 -14.04 -4.75 -1.93
N TRP A 227 -13.54 -3.77 -1.18
CA TRP A 227 -12.19 -3.25 -1.35
C TRP A 227 -11.10 -4.27 -1.03
N PHE A 228 -11.32 -5.13 -0.04
CA PHE A 228 -10.36 -6.20 0.27
C PHE A 228 -10.12 -7.09 -0.96
N ARG A 229 -11.18 -7.58 -1.57
CA ARG A 229 -11.12 -8.45 -2.74
C ARG A 229 -10.51 -7.74 -3.96
N ALA A 230 -10.96 -6.52 -4.23
CA ALA A 230 -10.48 -5.75 -5.38
C ALA A 230 -9.00 -5.40 -5.24
N ALA A 231 -8.57 -4.98 -4.06
CA ALA A 231 -7.17 -4.68 -3.78
C ALA A 231 -6.30 -5.94 -3.86
N ASP A 232 -6.76 -7.09 -3.33
CA ASP A 232 -6.02 -8.36 -3.43
C ASP A 232 -5.85 -8.80 -4.89
N ASN A 233 -6.92 -8.71 -5.71
CA ASN A 233 -6.88 -9.01 -7.14
C ASN A 233 -5.87 -8.11 -7.88
N ALA A 234 -6.00 -6.79 -7.74
CA ALA A 234 -5.11 -5.84 -8.39
C ALA A 234 -3.65 -6.04 -7.95
N ALA A 235 -3.42 -6.14 -6.63
CA ALA A 235 -2.11 -6.32 -6.03
C ALA A 235 -1.38 -7.54 -6.58
N ASN A 236 -2.05 -8.69 -6.63
CA ASN A 236 -1.44 -9.93 -7.09
C ASN A 236 -1.13 -9.90 -8.59
N ARG A 237 -1.99 -9.28 -9.40
CA ARG A 237 -1.74 -9.08 -10.84
C ARG A 237 -0.58 -8.10 -11.09
N ILE A 238 -0.48 -7.04 -10.31
CA ILE A 238 0.65 -6.11 -10.33
C ILE A 238 1.95 -6.85 -9.98
N LEU A 239 1.95 -7.65 -8.92
CA LEU A 239 3.13 -8.43 -8.51
C LEU A 239 3.53 -9.51 -9.53
N GLN A 240 2.60 -10.03 -10.33
CA GLN A 240 2.94 -10.88 -11.47
C GLN A 240 3.68 -10.12 -12.58
N ALA A 241 3.29 -8.86 -12.82
CA ALA A 241 3.90 -8.01 -13.83
C ALA A 241 5.24 -7.40 -13.37
N ASN A 242 5.35 -7.05 -12.08
CA ASN A 242 6.55 -6.48 -11.47
C ASN A 242 6.68 -6.94 -10.01
N ARG A 243 7.57 -7.89 -9.74
CA ARG A 243 7.82 -8.44 -8.40
C ARG A 243 8.57 -7.49 -7.45
N ASP A 244 9.16 -6.45 -7.97
CA ASP A 244 10.01 -5.55 -7.21
C ASP A 244 9.23 -4.39 -6.57
N ILE A 245 8.01 -4.13 -7.03
CA ILE A 245 7.20 -3.02 -6.54
C ILE A 245 6.48 -3.39 -5.22
N MET A 246 6.44 -2.47 -4.26
CA MET A 246 5.58 -2.61 -3.09
C MET A 246 4.12 -2.28 -3.46
N ILE A 247 3.20 -2.92 -2.81
CA ILE A 247 1.77 -2.64 -2.90
C ILE A 247 1.36 -1.86 -1.67
N ILE A 248 0.75 -0.70 -1.88
CA ILE A 248 0.20 0.11 -0.80
C ILE A 248 -1.32 0.02 -0.86
N ILE A 249 -1.93 -0.40 0.25
CA ILE A 249 -3.38 -0.56 0.37
C ILE A 249 -3.87 0.35 1.48
N GLU A 250 -4.66 1.33 1.11
CA GLU A 250 -5.33 2.21 2.05
C GLU A 250 -6.53 1.50 2.67
N GLY A 251 -6.87 1.88 3.90
CA GLY A 251 -8.09 1.44 4.54
C GLY A 251 -9.35 1.99 3.86
N ILE A 252 -10.51 1.63 4.37
CA ILE A 252 -11.77 2.19 3.87
C ILE A 252 -12.18 3.40 4.72
N ASN A 253 -12.60 4.44 4.04
CA ASN A 253 -12.93 5.71 4.69
C ASN A 253 -14.23 5.63 5.48
N TRP A 254 -15.16 4.82 5.02
CA TRP A 254 -16.48 4.83 5.59
C TRP A 254 -17.26 3.55 5.33
N TYR A 255 -18.00 3.14 6.34
CA TYR A 255 -19.06 2.12 6.27
C TYR A 255 -20.18 2.47 7.25
N GLY A 256 -21.42 2.25 6.83
CA GLY A 256 -22.60 2.51 7.62
C GLY A 256 -23.39 3.78 7.22
N LEU A 257 -24.57 3.95 7.77
CA LEU A 257 -25.41 5.12 7.49
C LEU A 257 -24.90 6.35 8.24
N PRO A 258 -24.88 7.54 7.61
CA PRO A 258 -24.37 8.78 8.21
C PRO A 258 -25.33 9.39 9.25
N VAL A 259 -26.14 8.57 9.89
CA VAL A 259 -27.16 9.04 10.85
C VAL A 259 -26.54 9.51 12.16
N ASP A 260 -25.32 9.15 12.44
CA ASP A 260 -24.59 9.49 13.66
C ASP A 260 -23.44 10.48 13.44
N GLY A 261 -23.25 10.94 12.22
CA GLY A 261 -22.17 11.88 11.86
C GLY A 261 -20.77 11.30 11.88
N HIS A 262 -20.61 10.00 12.03
CA HIS A 262 -19.31 9.34 12.07
C HIS A 262 -18.76 9.09 10.67
N HIS A 263 -18.09 10.07 10.12
CA HIS A 263 -17.32 9.97 8.88
C HIS A 263 -15.84 9.93 9.22
N GLY A 264 -15.30 8.74 9.40
CA GLY A 264 -13.88 8.58 9.69
C GLY A 264 -12.99 8.81 8.47
N ARG A 265 -11.75 9.12 8.72
CA ARG A 265 -10.68 8.95 7.72
C ARG A 265 -10.52 7.47 7.38
N PRO A 266 -9.85 7.13 6.26
CA PRO A 266 -9.59 5.73 5.93
C PRO A 266 -8.96 5.00 7.11
N THR A 267 -9.63 3.97 7.60
CA THR A 267 -9.17 3.20 8.76
C THR A 267 -8.75 1.80 8.36
N LEU A 268 -7.76 1.27 9.07
CA LEU A 268 -7.26 -0.10 8.91
C LEU A 268 -7.92 -1.08 9.89
N THR A 269 -8.93 -0.65 10.63
CA THR A 269 -9.62 -1.50 11.62
C THR A 269 -10.04 -2.87 11.06
N PRO A 270 -10.56 -2.97 9.82
CA PRO A 270 -10.93 -4.28 9.26
C PRO A 270 -9.75 -5.23 9.05
N ALA A 271 -8.55 -4.71 8.85
CA ALA A 271 -7.35 -5.54 8.66
C ALA A 271 -7.01 -6.38 9.89
N GLY A 272 -7.45 -5.95 11.08
CA GLY A 272 -7.32 -6.73 12.31
C GLY A 272 -8.03 -8.08 12.25
N ALA A 273 -9.16 -8.15 11.55
CA ALA A 273 -9.91 -9.40 11.35
C ALA A 273 -9.52 -10.13 10.06
N LEU A 274 -9.21 -9.38 9.00
CA LEU A 274 -8.89 -9.92 7.67
C LEU A 274 -7.84 -9.06 6.99
N SER A 275 -6.58 -9.52 6.99
CA SER A 275 -5.46 -8.85 6.32
C SER A 275 -5.15 -9.49 4.98
N HIS A 276 -4.62 -8.71 4.06
CA HIS A 276 -4.20 -9.19 2.75
C HIS A 276 -3.02 -10.16 2.87
N THR A 277 -3.03 -11.16 2.00
CA THR A 277 -1.95 -12.13 1.86
C THR A 277 -1.54 -12.17 0.40
N LEU A 278 -0.58 -11.34 0.04
CA LEU A 278 -0.17 -11.13 -1.35
C LEU A 278 0.75 -12.24 -1.87
N LEU A 279 0.93 -12.29 -3.18
CA LEU A 279 1.85 -13.21 -3.86
C LEU A 279 3.27 -13.17 -3.26
N SER A 280 3.75 -11.97 -2.91
CA SER A 280 5.00 -11.78 -2.17
C SER A 280 4.69 -11.21 -0.80
N SER A 281 5.03 -11.94 0.25
CA SER A 281 4.71 -11.57 1.64
C SER A 281 5.44 -10.32 2.14
N ASP A 282 6.50 -9.91 1.45
CA ASP A 282 7.37 -8.79 1.78
C ASP A 282 7.11 -7.54 0.92
N LYS A 283 5.93 -7.44 0.29
CA LYS A 283 5.59 -6.33 -0.60
C LYS A 283 4.36 -5.52 -0.16
N LEU A 284 3.73 -5.85 0.95
CA LEU A 284 2.55 -5.13 1.44
C LEU A 284 2.94 -4.01 2.40
N VAL A 285 2.40 -2.83 2.15
CA VAL A 285 2.36 -1.68 3.06
C VAL A 285 0.90 -1.26 3.20
N TYR A 286 0.43 -1.03 4.41
CA TYR A 286 -0.86 -0.42 4.63
C TYR A 286 -0.73 1.09 4.75
N SER A 287 -1.76 1.83 4.34
CA SER A 287 -1.77 3.28 4.47
C SER A 287 -3.04 3.83 5.10
N ALA A 288 -2.90 5.03 5.70
CA ALA A 288 -3.98 5.76 6.32
C ALA A 288 -3.73 7.27 6.18
N HIS A 289 -4.79 8.06 6.26
CA HIS A 289 -4.76 9.52 6.22
C HIS A 289 -5.21 10.11 7.54
N PHE A 290 -4.52 11.15 8.01
CA PHE A 290 -4.90 11.87 9.23
C PHE A 290 -4.78 13.37 9.05
N TYR A 291 -5.86 14.06 9.39
CA TYR A 291 -5.94 15.52 9.45
C TYR A 291 -6.54 15.95 10.79
N SER A 292 -6.59 17.23 11.09
CA SER A 292 -7.10 17.74 12.36
C SER A 292 -8.60 17.52 12.56
N TYR A 293 -9.30 17.17 11.51
CA TYR A 293 -10.72 16.85 11.45
C TYR A 293 -10.92 15.54 10.70
N THR A 294 -12.08 14.92 10.91
CA THR A 294 -12.51 13.74 10.19
C THR A 294 -13.08 14.11 8.82
N GLY A 295 -13.26 13.14 7.97
CA GLY A 295 -13.84 13.34 6.65
C GLY A 295 -12.86 13.81 5.58
N PRO A 296 -13.06 13.39 4.34
CA PRO A 296 -12.19 13.72 3.23
C PRO A 296 -12.35 15.16 2.75
N ASN A 297 -13.54 15.72 2.88
CA ASN A 297 -13.86 17.05 2.37
C ASN A 297 -13.97 18.10 3.47
N HIS A 298 -12.89 18.35 4.13
CA HIS A 298 -12.79 19.33 5.20
C HIS A 298 -12.89 20.79 4.74
N SER A 299 -12.77 21.02 3.46
CA SER A 299 -12.93 22.36 2.91
C SER A 299 -14.35 22.90 3.06
N GLY A 300 -15.29 22.05 3.44
CA GLY A 300 -16.70 22.41 3.50
C GLY A 300 -17.32 22.63 2.11
N ALA A 301 -16.66 22.18 1.06
CA ALA A 301 -17.12 22.40 -0.32
C ALA A 301 -18.51 21.83 -0.58
N THR A 302 -18.88 20.76 0.13
CA THR A 302 -20.23 20.19 0.03
C THR A 302 -21.19 20.68 1.08
N GLY A 303 -20.72 21.30 2.15
CA GLY A 303 -21.56 21.71 3.27
C GLY A 303 -22.26 20.56 4.00
N THR A 304 -21.80 19.33 3.84
CA THR A 304 -22.46 18.11 4.33
C THR A 304 -22.00 17.68 5.72
N GLY A 305 -21.14 18.44 6.37
CA GLY A 305 -20.68 18.12 7.73
C GLY A 305 -19.69 16.97 7.81
N GLU A 306 -18.99 16.64 6.74
CA GLU A 306 -17.94 15.61 6.72
C GLU A 306 -16.76 15.91 7.65
N THR A 307 -16.72 17.12 8.18
CA THR A 307 -15.77 17.56 9.19
C THR A 307 -16.28 17.34 10.61
N SER A 308 -17.43 16.67 10.75
CA SER A 308 -17.97 16.35 12.05
C SER A 308 -17.16 15.25 12.76
N ASP A 309 -17.61 14.74 13.79
CA ASP A 309 -16.97 13.87 14.77
C ASP A 309 -16.31 12.58 14.22
N PRO A 310 -15.29 12.08 14.93
CA PRO A 310 -14.52 12.79 15.94
C PRO A 310 -13.58 13.81 15.31
N ARG A 311 -13.51 15.00 15.87
CA ARG A 311 -12.53 15.99 15.45
C ARG A 311 -11.22 15.72 16.18
N TYR A 312 -10.22 15.24 15.49
CA TYR A 312 -8.94 14.89 16.12
C TYR A 312 -8.28 16.05 16.85
N ARG A 313 -8.46 17.29 16.37
CA ARG A 313 -7.93 18.50 17.02
C ARG A 313 -8.54 18.79 18.38
N ASP A 314 -9.75 18.29 18.63
CA ASP A 314 -10.49 18.53 19.86
C ASP A 314 -10.23 17.43 20.91
N LEU A 315 -9.51 16.37 20.55
CA LEU A 315 -9.15 15.27 21.44
C LEU A 315 -8.02 15.65 22.39
N SER A 316 -8.06 15.12 23.60
CA SER A 316 -6.89 15.13 24.46
C SER A 316 -5.74 14.35 23.79
N LEU A 317 -4.49 14.61 24.18
CA LEU A 317 -3.35 13.86 23.63
C LEU A 317 -3.52 12.34 23.83
N ALA A 318 -4.01 11.90 24.96
CA ALA A 318 -4.24 10.48 25.25
C ALA A 318 -5.30 9.87 24.33
N ASP A 319 -6.40 10.59 24.13
CA ASP A 319 -7.49 10.14 23.24
C ASP A 319 -7.05 10.16 21.78
N LEU A 320 -6.27 11.14 21.37
CA LEU A 320 -5.70 11.22 20.02
C LEU A 320 -4.78 10.03 19.74
N ILE A 321 -3.88 9.71 20.66
CA ILE A 321 -3.00 8.54 20.54
C ILE A 321 -3.83 7.25 20.49
N SER A 322 -4.87 7.15 21.32
CA SER A 322 -5.78 6.01 21.32
C SER A 322 -6.53 5.86 20.00
N ALA A 323 -7.01 6.97 19.42
CA ALA A 323 -7.66 6.98 18.12
C ALA A 323 -6.72 6.48 17.01
N TYR A 324 -5.51 7.02 16.93
CA TYR A 324 -4.51 6.56 15.95
C TYR A 324 -4.17 5.08 16.13
N ARG A 325 -4.06 4.63 17.38
CA ARG A 325 -3.81 3.21 17.67
C ARG A 325 -4.93 2.33 17.16
N ASN A 326 -6.17 2.67 17.45
CA ASN A 326 -7.34 1.86 17.12
C ASN A 326 -7.66 1.88 15.63
N GLU A 327 -7.36 2.98 14.95
CA GLU A 327 -7.75 3.17 13.56
C GLU A 327 -6.70 2.68 12.57
N ALA A 328 -5.42 2.76 12.89
CA ALA A 328 -4.38 2.42 11.92
C ALA A 328 -3.10 1.84 12.53
N THR A 329 -2.52 2.47 13.55
CA THR A 329 -1.13 2.18 13.92
C THR A 329 -0.97 0.85 14.65
N PHE A 330 -2.06 0.21 15.13
CA PHE A 330 -2.02 -1.15 15.66
C PHE A 330 -1.42 -2.14 14.66
N VAL A 331 -1.65 -1.96 13.36
CA VAL A 331 -1.10 -2.80 12.28
C VAL A 331 0.42 -2.84 12.31
N ALA A 332 1.07 -1.73 12.64
CA ALA A 332 2.53 -1.67 12.77
C ALA A 332 3.04 -1.94 14.18
N LEU A 333 2.23 -1.64 15.20
CA LEU A 333 2.70 -1.61 16.59
C LEU A 333 2.43 -2.91 17.36
N ASP A 334 1.49 -3.72 16.89
CA ASP A 334 1.27 -5.03 17.46
C ASP A 334 2.44 -5.95 17.13
N THR A 335 2.61 -6.97 17.94
CA THR A 335 3.63 -7.99 17.73
C THR A 335 2.93 -9.34 17.54
N ASN A 336 3.50 -10.19 16.69
CA ASN A 336 3.04 -11.56 16.49
C ASN A 336 1.58 -11.67 16.01
N ALA A 337 1.09 -10.68 15.23
CA ALA A 337 -0.22 -10.73 14.61
C ALA A 337 -0.11 -10.92 13.10
N HIS A 338 -1.13 -11.56 12.51
CA HIS A 338 -1.15 -11.85 11.07
C HIS A 338 -1.17 -10.60 10.18
N TYR A 339 -1.64 -9.48 10.73
CA TYR A 339 -1.76 -8.21 10.03
C TYR A 339 -0.54 -7.30 10.16
N VAL A 340 0.52 -7.72 10.85
CA VAL A 340 1.71 -6.87 11.07
C VAL A 340 2.43 -6.59 9.76
N HIS A 341 2.36 -5.32 9.36
CA HIS A 341 3.01 -4.75 8.18
C HIS A 341 3.42 -3.30 8.47
N PRO A 342 4.26 -2.68 7.63
CA PRO A 342 4.49 -1.24 7.71
C PRO A 342 3.16 -0.49 7.52
N VAL A 343 2.99 0.57 8.29
CA VAL A 343 1.94 1.56 8.09
C VAL A 343 2.60 2.85 7.60
N TRP A 344 2.13 3.35 6.48
CA TRP A 344 2.54 4.62 5.92
C TRP A 344 1.39 5.61 6.04
N ILE A 345 1.60 6.69 6.79
CA ILE A 345 0.63 7.78 6.84
C ILE A 345 0.81 8.57 5.54
N SER A 346 0.09 8.14 4.50
CA SER A 346 0.30 8.61 3.13
C SER A 346 -0.24 10.02 2.89
N GLU A 347 -1.07 10.52 3.80
CA GLU A 347 -1.46 11.92 3.85
C GLU A 347 -1.61 12.43 5.27
N PHE A 348 -1.02 13.59 5.53
CA PHE A 348 -1.28 14.46 6.66
C PHE A 348 -0.82 15.86 6.34
N GLY A 349 -1.39 16.85 6.94
CA GLY A 349 -0.99 18.24 6.67
C GLY A 349 -1.80 19.24 7.46
N ILE A 350 -1.39 20.49 7.36
CA ILE A 350 -2.06 21.64 7.99
C ILE A 350 -1.78 22.93 7.24
N GLY A 351 -2.75 23.84 7.25
CA GLY A 351 -2.55 25.18 6.72
C GLY A 351 -1.66 26.03 7.62
N ARG A 352 -0.86 26.90 7.01
CA ARG A 352 -0.05 27.90 7.74
C ARG A 352 -0.76 29.24 7.91
N ILE A 353 -1.69 29.58 7.00
CA ILE A 353 -2.36 30.89 6.95
C ILE A 353 -3.56 30.87 7.88
N GLY A 354 -3.68 31.91 8.70
CA GLY A 354 -4.79 32.08 9.62
C GLY A 354 -4.68 31.33 10.95
N THR A 355 -3.75 30.41 11.09
CA THR A 355 -3.56 29.63 12.30
C THR A 355 -2.62 30.29 13.31
N GLY A 356 -1.68 31.10 12.85
CA GLY A 356 -0.66 31.72 13.71
C GLY A 356 0.19 30.73 14.53
N GLY A 357 -0.05 29.43 14.37
CA GLY A 357 0.66 28.36 15.08
C GLY A 357 0.26 28.14 16.53
N ASN A 358 -0.85 28.72 17.00
CA ASN A 358 -1.26 28.68 18.41
C ASN A 358 -2.73 28.27 18.61
N ASP A 359 -3.38 27.72 17.61
CA ASP A 359 -4.75 27.23 17.67
C ASP A 359 -4.85 25.70 17.85
N ALA A 360 -6.06 25.17 17.87
CA ALA A 360 -6.32 23.75 18.07
C ALA A 360 -5.71 22.90 16.93
N ASP A 361 -5.77 23.37 15.69
CA ASP A 361 -5.20 22.65 14.53
C ASP A 361 -3.67 22.58 14.62
N SER A 362 -3.03 23.67 15.00
CA SER A 362 -1.57 23.72 15.20
C SER A 362 -1.11 22.83 16.35
N ASN A 363 -1.88 22.79 17.44
CA ASN A 363 -1.62 21.90 18.58
C ASN A 363 -1.78 20.43 18.17
N TRP A 364 -2.83 20.11 17.42
CA TRP A 364 -3.01 18.79 16.85
C TRP A 364 -1.79 18.37 16.03
N PHE A 365 -1.32 19.23 15.12
CA PHE A 365 -0.18 18.92 14.26
C PHE A 365 1.10 18.66 15.05
N ARG A 366 1.39 19.47 16.09
CA ARG A 366 2.53 19.25 16.99
C ARG A 366 2.42 17.92 17.73
N ASN A 367 1.25 17.63 18.30
CA ASN A 367 0.98 16.39 19.02
C ASN A 367 1.12 15.17 18.10
N THR A 368 0.57 15.25 16.92
CA THR A 368 0.64 14.21 15.89
C THR A 368 2.09 13.94 15.48
N VAL A 369 2.84 14.97 15.14
CA VAL A 369 4.25 14.84 14.75
C VAL A 369 5.10 14.25 15.89
N ASN A 370 4.90 14.69 17.12
CA ASN A 370 5.60 14.13 18.26
C ASN A 370 5.30 12.64 18.43
N HIS A 371 4.02 12.26 18.37
CA HIS A 371 3.62 10.85 18.46
C HIS A 371 4.22 10.01 17.33
N TRP A 372 4.23 10.49 16.09
CA TRP A 372 4.79 9.75 14.96
C TRP A 372 6.31 9.60 15.03
N ARG A 373 6.99 10.56 15.64
CA ARG A 373 8.42 10.42 15.96
C ARG A 373 8.66 9.32 17.00
N ASP A 374 7.80 9.26 18.02
CA ASP A 374 7.92 8.27 19.10
C ASP A 374 7.66 6.85 18.62
N ILE A 375 6.69 6.65 17.74
CA ILE A 375 6.35 5.33 17.20
C ILE A 375 7.11 4.96 15.90
N ASP A 376 7.91 5.86 15.36
CA ASP A 376 8.72 5.67 14.14
C ASP A 376 7.88 5.23 12.92
N VAL A 377 6.74 5.88 12.66
CA VAL A 377 5.88 5.60 11.52
C VAL A 377 6.37 6.27 10.25
N ASP A 378 6.21 5.63 9.10
CA ASP A 378 6.45 6.22 7.78
C ASP A 378 5.36 7.24 7.42
N PHE A 379 5.71 8.31 6.70
CA PHE A 379 4.77 9.42 6.48
C PHE A 379 4.93 10.11 5.12
N ALA A 380 3.86 10.80 4.67
CA ALA A 380 3.86 11.70 3.51
C ALA A 380 3.02 12.95 3.78
N TYR A 381 3.62 14.13 3.69
CA TYR A 381 2.91 15.39 3.86
C TYR A 381 2.05 15.75 2.63
N TRP A 382 0.84 16.25 2.86
CA TRP A 382 -0.06 16.74 1.82
C TRP A 382 -0.32 18.25 1.97
N PRO A 383 -0.12 19.04 0.90
CA PRO A 383 0.67 18.72 -0.28
C PRO A 383 2.09 19.34 -0.19
N LEU A 384 3.01 18.89 -1.03
CA LEU A 384 4.35 19.52 -1.12
C LEU A 384 4.30 20.82 -1.90
N VAL A 385 3.67 20.82 -3.06
CA VAL A 385 3.64 21.95 -4.01
C VAL A 385 2.31 22.66 -3.94
N GLY A 386 2.34 23.97 -3.98
CA GLY A 386 1.17 24.82 -4.06
C GLY A 386 1.47 26.14 -4.71
N TYR A 387 0.41 26.89 -4.98
CA TYR A 387 0.48 28.26 -5.42
C TYR A 387 0.08 29.20 -4.28
N LEU A 388 0.81 30.29 -4.11
CA LEU A 388 0.49 31.32 -3.12
C LEU A 388 0.95 32.69 -3.61
N GLU A 389 0.03 33.63 -3.72
CA GLU A 389 0.31 35.01 -4.07
C GLU A 389 -0.52 35.97 -3.20
N ASN A 390 0.17 36.87 -2.49
CA ASN A 390 -0.47 37.89 -1.64
C ASN A 390 -1.48 37.31 -0.62
N GLY A 391 -1.19 36.13 -0.09
CA GLY A 391 -2.07 35.42 0.86
C GLY A 391 -3.21 34.64 0.23
N ASN A 392 -3.34 34.66 -1.10
CA ASN A 392 -4.32 33.87 -1.84
C ASN A 392 -3.66 32.60 -2.41
N GLY A 393 -4.36 31.47 -2.33
CA GLY A 393 -3.89 30.20 -2.85
C GLY A 393 -3.77 29.12 -1.78
N ASN A 394 -2.92 28.11 -2.04
CA ASN A 394 -2.80 26.94 -1.19
C ASN A 394 -1.89 27.18 0.03
N GLY A 395 -2.46 27.57 1.15
CA GLY A 395 -1.73 27.75 2.41
C GLY A 395 -1.25 26.42 3.07
N TRP A 396 -1.67 25.27 2.58
CA TRP A 396 -1.31 23.95 3.13
C TRP A 396 0.02 23.44 2.62
N ALA A 397 0.39 23.82 1.38
CA ALA A 397 1.61 23.34 0.76
C ALA A 397 2.86 23.77 1.56
N LEU A 398 3.88 22.90 1.56
CA LEU A 398 5.17 23.23 2.17
C LEU A 398 6.04 24.09 1.25
N GLN A 399 5.84 24.00 -0.06
CA GLN A 399 6.59 24.74 -1.08
C GLN A 399 5.60 25.43 -2.02
N ASN A 400 5.35 26.70 -1.78
CA ASN A 400 4.49 27.51 -2.63
C ASN A 400 5.31 28.33 -3.62
N TRP A 401 4.72 28.61 -4.75
CA TRP A 401 5.28 29.43 -5.80
C TRP A 401 4.24 30.45 -6.28
N ASN A 402 4.68 31.63 -6.67
CA ASN A 402 3.80 32.59 -7.32
C ASN A 402 3.96 32.54 -8.85
N LYS A 403 3.15 33.32 -9.58
CA LYS A 403 3.21 33.43 -11.05
C LYS A 403 4.55 33.85 -11.60
N ALA A 404 5.34 34.55 -10.81
CA ALA A 404 6.71 34.99 -11.19
C ALA A 404 7.75 33.89 -10.90
N GLY A 405 7.37 32.72 -10.42
CA GLY A 405 8.27 31.62 -10.06
C GLY A 405 9.12 31.94 -8.83
N VAL A 406 8.62 32.83 -7.97
CA VAL A 406 9.25 33.14 -6.68
C VAL A 406 8.68 32.22 -5.63
N ARG A 407 9.56 31.54 -4.88
CA ARG A 407 9.18 30.60 -3.83
C ARG A 407 8.76 31.35 -2.55
N ASP A 408 7.72 30.83 -1.92
CA ASP A 408 7.29 31.10 -0.56
C ASP A 408 7.10 29.74 0.15
N GLY A 409 8.20 29.12 0.48
CA GLY A 409 8.27 27.79 1.03
C GLY A 409 8.52 27.76 2.53
N LEU A 410 8.46 26.55 3.09
CA LEU A 410 8.67 26.27 4.50
C LEU A 410 9.95 26.90 5.07
N THR A 411 10.98 27.06 4.25
CA THR A 411 12.30 27.57 4.67
C THR A 411 12.52 29.03 4.36
N ASP A 412 11.61 29.70 3.64
CA ASP A 412 11.84 31.03 3.09
C ASP A 412 11.32 32.17 3.96
N GLY A 413 10.53 31.87 4.98
CA GLY A 413 9.91 32.89 5.84
C GLY A 413 9.64 32.42 7.26
N ASN A 414 8.68 33.05 7.92
CA ASN A 414 8.25 32.72 9.28
C ASN A 414 7.14 31.65 9.28
N ASP A 415 7.35 30.56 8.58
CA ASP A 415 6.41 29.45 8.63
C ASP A 415 6.58 28.69 9.95
N TRP A 416 5.59 28.76 10.82
CA TRP A 416 5.60 28.12 12.14
C TRP A 416 5.74 26.59 12.07
N ARG A 417 5.39 25.96 10.93
CA ARG A 417 5.52 24.53 10.71
C ARG A 417 6.97 24.08 10.57
N LYS A 418 7.90 24.98 10.27
CA LYS A 418 9.31 24.68 9.98
C LYS A 418 10.00 23.87 11.06
N ASP A 419 9.86 24.27 12.32
CA ASP A 419 10.54 23.59 13.43
C ASP A 419 9.92 22.21 13.69
N VAL A 420 8.59 22.11 13.58
CA VAL A 420 7.85 20.86 13.72
C VAL A 420 8.24 19.87 12.61
N TRP A 421 8.26 20.33 11.36
CA TRP A 421 8.71 19.55 10.21
C TRP A 421 10.17 19.10 10.34
N THR A 422 11.04 20.03 10.68
CA THR A 422 12.48 19.73 10.88
C THR A 422 12.68 18.66 11.95
N SER A 423 11.91 18.72 13.03
CA SER A 423 11.96 17.71 14.09
C SER A 423 11.52 16.32 13.61
N LEU A 424 10.55 16.26 12.70
CA LEU A 424 10.07 15.00 12.11
C LEU A 424 11.11 14.40 11.15
N ILE A 425 11.67 15.24 10.27
CA ILE A 425 12.69 14.81 9.30
C ILE A 425 13.97 14.32 9.99
N ASN A 426 14.39 15.01 11.06
CA ASN A 426 15.62 14.70 11.81
C ASN A 426 15.32 13.87 13.07
N ASN A 427 14.32 13.00 13.01
CA ASN A 427 13.96 12.17 14.15
C ASN A 427 15.12 11.25 14.56
N THR A 428 15.63 11.43 15.78
CA THR A 428 16.71 10.61 16.33
C THR A 428 16.25 9.27 16.91
N ASN A 429 14.94 9.08 17.07
CA ASN A 429 14.34 7.85 17.58
C ASN A 429 14.05 6.83 16.47
N GLU A 430 14.27 7.19 15.19
CA GLU A 430 14.00 6.28 14.09
C GLU A 430 14.94 5.08 14.08
N LYS A 431 14.40 3.92 13.73
CA LYS A 431 15.20 2.73 13.46
C LYS A 431 16.12 2.98 12.28
N THR A 432 17.39 2.66 12.44
CA THR A 432 18.41 2.72 11.39
C THR A 432 19.12 1.37 11.26
N GLY A 433 19.77 1.16 10.12
CA GLY A 433 20.55 -0.06 9.87
C GLY A 433 19.70 -1.32 9.65
N PRO A 434 20.28 -2.51 9.87
CA PRO A 434 19.62 -3.77 9.56
C PRO A 434 18.34 -4.01 10.35
N VAL A 435 17.34 -4.56 9.66
CA VAL A 435 16.10 -5.07 10.25
C VAL A 435 16.13 -6.59 10.18
N ASP A 436 15.91 -7.25 11.30
CA ASP A 436 15.89 -8.70 11.36
C ASP A 436 14.76 -9.27 10.52
N LYS A 437 14.98 -10.42 9.91
CA LYS A 437 13.90 -11.19 9.29
C LYS A 437 12.99 -11.71 10.38
N VAL A 438 11.71 -11.42 10.27
CA VAL A 438 10.67 -12.05 11.10
C VAL A 438 10.04 -13.19 10.31
N PRO A 439 9.71 -14.32 10.96
CA PRO A 439 8.97 -15.40 10.32
C PRO A 439 7.66 -14.87 9.72
N VAL A 440 7.35 -15.32 8.53
CA VAL A 440 6.10 -14.94 7.86
C VAL A 440 4.96 -15.77 8.44
N TRP A 441 3.95 -15.09 8.98
CA TRP A 441 2.69 -15.70 9.38
C TRP A 441 1.55 -14.93 8.73
N ARG A 442 0.69 -15.62 7.98
CA ARG A 442 -0.44 -15.00 7.28
C ARG A 442 -1.68 -15.86 7.41
N ILE A 443 -2.82 -15.22 7.49
CA ILE A 443 -4.12 -15.86 7.40
C ILE A 443 -4.65 -15.67 5.98
N LEU A 444 -5.16 -16.75 5.41
CA LEU A 444 -5.63 -16.86 4.05
C LEU A 444 -7.08 -17.34 4.05
N ASN A 445 -7.90 -16.79 3.19
CA ASN A 445 -9.27 -17.27 2.98
C ASN A 445 -9.27 -18.24 1.79
N LEU A 446 -9.44 -19.53 2.08
CA LEU A 446 -9.21 -20.61 1.12
C LEU A 446 -10.37 -20.84 0.16
N ASP A 447 -11.59 -20.41 0.49
CA ASP A 447 -12.79 -20.73 -0.29
C ASP A 447 -13.43 -19.54 -1.00
N HIS A 448 -12.94 -18.34 -0.74
CA HIS A 448 -13.51 -17.12 -1.28
C HIS A 448 -12.61 -16.40 -2.28
N ALA A 449 -11.31 -16.69 -2.26
CA ALA A 449 -10.37 -16.00 -3.13
C ALA A 449 -10.56 -16.43 -4.58
N ASP A 450 -10.78 -15.45 -5.43
CA ASP A 450 -10.52 -15.60 -6.86
C ASP A 450 -9.03 -15.35 -7.05
N ASP A 451 -8.23 -16.38 -6.73
CA ASP A 451 -6.83 -16.19 -6.42
C ASP A 451 -5.94 -16.12 -7.65
N VAL A 452 -5.73 -14.93 -8.12
CA VAL A 452 -4.75 -14.64 -9.16
C VAL A 452 -3.31 -15.02 -8.76
N LYS A 453 -3.00 -15.15 -7.48
CA LYS A 453 -1.69 -15.61 -6.98
C LYS A 453 -1.31 -16.96 -7.57
N SER A 454 -2.29 -17.84 -7.73
CA SER A 454 -2.06 -19.17 -8.29
C SER A 454 -1.52 -19.12 -9.73
N TYR A 455 -1.88 -18.12 -10.50
CA TYR A 455 -1.32 -17.92 -11.85
C TYR A 455 0.16 -17.55 -11.80
N GLY A 456 0.55 -16.68 -10.85
CA GLY A 456 1.94 -16.31 -10.65
C GLY A 456 2.82 -17.48 -10.23
N LEU A 457 2.28 -18.38 -9.43
CA LEU A 457 2.99 -19.56 -8.93
C LEU A 457 3.21 -20.62 -10.01
N LEU A 458 2.24 -20.86 -10.89
CA LEU A 458 2.30 -21.88 -11.95
C LEU A 458 2.47 -21.31 -13.37
N GLY A 459 2.24 -20.00 -13.55
CA GLY A 459 2.21 -19.39 -14.87
C GLY A 459 0.94 -19.64 -15.68
N ASN A 460 0.01 -20.43 -15.15
CA ASN A 460 -1.28 -20.74 -15.76
C ASN A 460 -2.32 -21.07 -14.67
N ASP A 461 -3.60 -21.07 -15.06
CA ASP A 461 -4.68 -21.46 -14.17
C ASP A 461 -4.62 -22.96 -13.85
N TRP A 462 -4.39 -23.29 -12.59
CA TRP A 462 -4.23 -24.68 -12.14
C TRP A 462 -5.54 -25.39 -11.83
N ASP A 463 -6.66 -24.65 -11.76
CA ASP A 463 -8.01 -25.21 -11.68
C ASP A 463 -9.03 -24.18 -12.22
N ASN A 464 -9.13 -24.11 -13.56
CA ASN A 464 -9.95 -23.11 -14.25
C ASN A 464 -11.42 -23.18 -13.82
N GLY A 465 -11.97 -22.04 -13.43
CA GLY A 465 -13.35 -21.89 -12.95
C GLY A 465 -13.58 -22.30 -11.50
N ALA A 466 -12.52 -22.66 -10.74
CA ALA A 466 -12.57 -22.84 -9.31
C ALA A 466 -12.15 -21.57 -8.56
N ARG A 467 -12.69 -21.35 -7.39
CA ARG A 467 -12.13 -20.38 -6.44
C ARG A 467 -10.87 -20.97 -5.84
N LYS A 468 -9.81 -20.19 -5.76
CA LYS A 468 -8.48 -20.67 -5.38
C LYS A 468 -7.81 -19.72 -4.42
N ALA A 469 -7.08 -20.27 -3.47
CA ALA A 469 -6.21 -19.51 -2.62
C ALA A 469 -4.91 -20.27 -2.36
N ALA A 470 -3.81 -19.53 -2.31
CA ALA A 470 -2.48 -20.07 -2.04
C ALA A 470 -1.69 -19.17 -1.11
N CYS A 471 -0.87 -19.77 -0.27
CA CYS A 471 0.10 -19.05 0.53
C CYS A 471 1.09 -18.29 -0.37
N PRO A 472 1.66 -17.17 0.11
CA PRO A 472 2.66 -16.39 -0.62
C PRO A 472 3.86 -17.23 -1.08
N ASP A 473 4.57 -16.75 -2.08
CA ASP A 473 5.83 -17.34 -2.53
C ASP A 473 6.79 -17.56 -1.34
N GLY A 474 7.42 -18.74 -1.30
CA GLY A 474 8.33 -19.11 -0.22
C GLY A 474 7.66 -19.50 1.09
N THR A 475 6.31 -19.59 1.11
CA THR A 475 5.55 -20.02 2.29
C THR A 475 4.74 -21.28 2.01
N ARG A 476 4.26 -21.93 3.07
CA ARG A 476 3.45 -23.14 3.03
C ARG A 476 2.25 -23.04 3.95
N LEU A 477 1.25 -23.85 3.68
CA LEU A 477 0.10 -24.01 4.54
C LEU A 477 0.48 -24.88 5.76
N ILE A 478 0.20 -24.39 6.97
CA ILE A 478 0.48 -25.10 8.21
C ILE A 478 -0.79 -25.35 9.04
N GLY A 479 -1.87 -24.63 8.75
CA GLY A 479 -3.15 -24.79 9.44
C GLY A 479 -4.33 -24.59 8.51
N VAL A 480 -5.43 -25.26 8.80
CA VAL A 480 -6.72 -25.11 8.11
C VAL A 480 -7.86 -25.13 9.12
N SER A 481 -8.86 -24.28 8.94
CA SER A 481 -10.07 -24.26 9.77
C SER A 481 -11.32 -24.70 9.01
N ARG A 482 -12.39 -25.03 9.74
CA ARG A 482 -13.70 -25.37 9.15
C ARG A 482 -14.37 -24.20 8.44
N SER A 483 -13.98 -22.98 8.75
CA SER A 483 -14.38 -21.77 8.00
C SER A 483 -13.54 -21.55 6.75
N SER A 484 -12.79 -22.54 6.30
CA SER A 484 -11.88 -22.46 5.14
C SER A 484 -10.82 -21.37 5.24
N ARG A 485 -10.43 -20.98 6.46
CA ARG A 485 -9.23 -20.17 6.65
C ARG A 485 -7.99 -21.03 6.63
N GLY A 486 -6.94 -20.53 6.02
CA GLY A 486 -5.60 -21.12 6.01
C GLY A 486 -4.64 -20.29 6.83
N LEU A 487 -3.71 -20.95 7.52
CA LEU A 487 -2.58 -20.33 8.17
C LEU A 487 -1.32 -20.64 7.39
N CYS A 488 -0.63 -19.61 6.92
CA CYS A 488 0.61 -19.72 6.15
C CYS A 488 1.82 -19.40 7.01
N THR A 489 2.92 -20.12 6.78
CA THR A 489 4.22 -19.84 7.39
C THR A 489 5.35 -20.08 6.40
N ASP A 490 6.58 -19.69 6.75
CA ASP A 490 7.75 -19.95 5.93
C ASP A 490 7.90 -21.43 5.57
N ALA A 491 8.24 -21.70 4.32
CA ALA A 491 8.46 -23.06 3.83
C ALA A 491 9.88 -23.60 4.10
N GLY A 492 10.72 -22.81 4.75
CA GLY A 492 12.15 -23.03 4.77
C GLY A 492 12.79 -22.50 3.48
N ALA A 493 13.81 -23.17 2.98
CA ALA A 493 14.36 -22.79 1.68
C ALA A 493 13.29 -22.98 0.59
N PRO A 494 13.07 -21.99 -0.30
CA PRO A 494 12.02 -22.07 -1.29
C PRO A 494 12.19 -23.28 -2.20
N GLY A 495 11.09 -24.01 -2.38
CA GLY A 495 11.02 -25.11 -3.34
C GLY A 495 11.10 -24.57 -4.77
N THR A 496 11.73 -25.33 -5.64
CA THR A 496 11.96 -24.93 -7.04
C THR A 496 10.80 -25.34 -7.95
N ARG A 497 9.84 -26.13 -7.45
CA ARG A 497 8.74 -26.66 -8.24
C ARG A 497 7.43 -26.59 -7.48
N ILE A 498 6.42 -26.06 -8.15
CA ILE A 498 5.04 -25.98 -7.67
C ILE A 498 4.15 -26.66 -8.70
N TRP A 499 3.18 -27.43 -8.27
CA TRP A 499 2.21 -28.10 -9.15
C TRP A 499 0.88 -28.33 -8.46
N SER A 500 -0.18 -28.51 -9.24
CA SER A 500 -1.48 -28.94 -8.74
C SER A 500 -1.54 -30.47 -8.58
N SER A 501 -2.30 -30.95 -7.63
CA SER A 501 -2.51 -32.38 -7.39
C SER A 501 -3.98 -32.67 -7.08
N THR A 502 -4.50 -33.68 -7.75
CA THR A 502 -5.79 -34.34 -7.42
C THR A 502 -5.57 -35.72 -6.81
N GLU A 503 -4.33 -36.04 -6.46
CA GLU A 503 -3.94 -37.33 -5.92
C GLU A 503 -4.62 -37.60 -4.58
N THR A 504 -5.18 -38.78 -4.43
CA THR A 504 -5.77 -39.25 -3.20
C THR A 504 -4.92 -40.39 -2.65
N VAL A 505 -4.34 -40.19 -1.45
CA VAL A 505 -3.55 -41.20 -0.75
C VAL A 505 -4.33 -41.69 0.46
N TRP A 506 -4.72 -42.96 0.43
CA TRP A 506 -5.55 -43.57 1.46
C TRP A 506 -4.76 -44.04 2.67
N THR A 507 -3.53 -44.44 2.46
CA THR A 507 -2.62 -44.92 3.51
C THR A 507 -1.32 -44.14 3.50
N GLU A 508 -0.75 -43.94 4.67
CA GLU A 508 0.51 -43.28 4.84
C GLU A 508 1.47 -44.10 5.70
N LYS A 509 2.77 -44.08 5.36
CA LYS A 509 3.77 -44.69 6.21
C LYS A 509 3.75 -43.97 7.58
N TYR A 510 3.78 -44.74 8.66
CA TYR A 510 3.67 -44.29 10.05
C TYR A 510 2.28 -43.86 10.54
N VAL A 511 1.25 -44.01 9.70
CA VAL A 511 -0.15 -43.92 10.11
C VAL A 511 -0.80 -45.26 9.76
N ASP A 512 -1.34 -45.93 10.74
CA ASP A 512 -1.99 -47.23 10.54
C ASP A 512 -3.27 -47.08 9.71
N GLY A 513 -3.36 -47.85 8.64
CA GLY A 513 -4.53 -47.88 7.78
C GLY A 513 -4.79 -46.59 6.98
N ASP A 514 -6.07 -46.35 6.72
CA ASP A 514 -6.55 -45.14 6.05
C ASP A 514 -6.50 -43.95 7.03
N TRP A 515 -5.68 -42.95 6.75
CA TRP A 515 -5.45 -41.82 7.65
C TRP A 515 -6.69 -40.96 7.92
N ALA A 516 -7.73 -41.04 7.08
CA ALA A 516 -9.02 -40.39 7.31
C ALA A 516 -10.12 -41.23 6.65
N GLY A 517 -10.41 -42.40 7.24
CA GLY A 517 -11.39 -43.36 6.74
C GLY A 517 -12.77 -42.74 6.59
N GLY A 518 -13.40 -42.98 5.43
CA GLY A 518 -14.73 -42.45 5.11
C GLY A 518 -14.75 -40.96 4.66
N PHE A 519 -13.58 -40.31 4.50
CA PHE A 519 -13.48 -38.92 4.04
C PHE A 519 -12.86 -38.83 2.65
N THR A 520 -13.26 -37.83 1.89
CA THR A 520 -12.55 -37.47 0.66
C THR A 520 -11.22 -36.78 1.02
N LYS A 521 -10.15 -37.26 0.45
CA LYS A 521 -8.79 -36.82 0.76
C LYS A 521 -8.08 -36.26 -0.47
N TYR A 522 -7.32 -35.21 -0.27
CA TYR A 522 -6.39 -34.69 -1.26
C TYR A 522 -5.02 -34.59 -0.60
N THR A 523 -4.00 -35.05 -1.29
CA THR A 523 -2.64 -35.10 -0.75
C THR A 523 -1.63 -34.52 -1.72
N CYS A 524 -0.61 -33.92 -1.16
CA CYS A 524 0.63 -33.65 -1.88
C CYS A 524 1.52 -34.89 -1.83
N PRO A 525 2.24 -35.25 -2.91
CA PRO A 525 3.18 -36.37 -2.93
C PRO A 525 4.25 -36.28 -1.83
N ALA A 526 4.84 -37.42 -1.50
CA ALA A 526 5.94 -37.46 -0.54
C ALA A 526 7.08 -36.51 -0.94
N GLY A 527 7.65 -35.83 0.04
CA GLY A 527 8.68 -34.82 -0.19
C GLY A 527 8.16 -33.44 -0.59
N SER A 528 6.82 -33.26 -0.59
CA SER A 528 6.18 -31.99 -0.91
C SER A 528 5.21 -31.55 0.20
N TYR A 529 4.93 -30.26 0.22
CA TYR A 529 4.02 -29.63 1.16
C TYR A 529 2.87 -28.93 0.45
N MET A 530 1.75 -28.75 1.14
CA MET A 530 0.60 -28.03 0.62
C MET A 530 0.83 -26.51 0.72
N ILE A 531 0.49 -25.82 -0.37
CA ILE A 531 0.57 -24.35 -0.47
C ILE A 531 -0.85 -23.76 -0.43
N GLY A 532 -1.81 -24.42 -1.07
CA GLY A 532 -3.17 -23.92 -1.19
C GLY A 532 -4.13 -24.97 -1.71
N LEU A 533 -5.38 -24.54 -1.93
CA LEU A 533 -6.43 -25.40 -2.47
C LEU A 533 -7.41 -24.63 -3.35
N ALA A 534 -8.10 -25.37 -4.20
CA ALA A 534 -9.16 -24.89 -5.06
C ALA A 534 -10.50 -25.50 -4.67
N VAL A 535 -11.58 -24.71 -4.78
CA VAL A 535 -12.93 -25.07 -4.38
C VAL A 535 -13.90 -24.84 -5.55
N ARG A 536 -14.67 -25.85 -5.91
CA ARG A 536 -15.80 -25.75 -6.86
C ARG A 536 -17.11 -25.95 -6.11
N GLY A 537 -17.94 -24.92 -6.08
CA GLY A 537 -19.10 -24.91 -5.20
C GLY A 537 -18.68 -25.07 -3.75
N ALA A 538 -19.16 -26.10 -3.07
CA ALA A 538 -18.80 -26.41 -1.68
C ALA A 538 -17.74 -27.51 -1.53
N LYS A 539 -17.04 -27.89 -2.61
CA LYS A 539 -16.11 -29.02 -2.61
C LYS A 539 -14.72 -28.60 -3.05
N VAL A 540 -13.71 -29.09 -2.34
CA VAL A 540 -12.34 -29.02 -2.83
C VAL A 540 -12.21 -29.86 -4.10
N SER A 541 -11.57 -29.30 -5.09
CA SER A 541 -11.31 -29.96 -6.38
C SER A 541 -9.85 -30.30 -6.58
N THR A 542 -8.96 -29.49 -6.04
CA THR A 542 -7.51 -29.63 -6.28
C THR A 542 -6.75 -29.02 -5.12
N VAL A 543 -5.55 -29.52 -4.84
CA VAL A 543 -4.59 -28.91 -3.93
C VAL A 543 -3.36 -28.46 -4.70
N LEU A 544 -2.74 -27.37 -4.26
CA LEU A 544 -1.49 -26.87 -4.79
C LEU A 544 -0.34 -27.33 -3.89
N CYS A 545 0.65 -27.95 -4.50
CA CYS A 545 1.78 -28.56 -3.81
C CYS A 545 3.10 -27.87 -4.18
N GLY A 546 4.00 -27.76 -3.23
CA GLY A 546 5.37 -27.26 -3.43
C GLY A 546 6.41 -28.31 -3.05
N LEU A 547 7.46 -28.44 -3.86
CA LEU A 547 8.61 -29.30 -3.55
C LEU A 547 9.53 -28.55 -2.58
N SER A 548 9.85 -29.16 -1.45
CA SER A 548 10.86 -28.60 -0.57
C SER A 548 12.26 -28.80 -1.15
N SER A 549 13.12 -27.79 -1.03
CA SER A 549 14.55 -27.91 -1.35
C SER A 549 15.32 -28.72 -0.31
N GLN A 550 14.77 -28.82 0.90
CA GLN A 550 15.26 -29.73 1.93
C GLN A 550 14.45 -31.02 1.86
N PRO A 551 15.08 -32.18 2.06
CA PRO A 551 14.33 -33.43 2.17
C PRO A 551 13.28 -33.27 3.26
N LEU A 552 12.01 -33.18 2.90
CA LEU A 552 10.93 -33.33 3.86
C LEU A 552 10.97 -34.78 4.29
N GLY A 553 11.42 -34.98 5.51
CA GLY A 553 11.95 -36.25 5.98
C GLY A 553 10.96 -37.41 5.90
N ALA A 554 11.52 -38.60 5.99
CA ALA A 554 10.83 -39.81 6.36
C ALA A 554 10.34 -39.77 7.82
N GLY A 555 10.07 -38.57 8.36
CA GLY A 555 9.66 -38.37 9.75
C GLY A 555 8.25 -38.83 10.04
N SER A 556 7.86 -38.72 11.29
CA SER A 556 6.52 -39.11 11.78
C SER A 556 5.41 -38.39 11.04
N LYS A 557 4.31 -39.06 10.82
CA LYS A 557 3.07 -38.54 10.25
C LYS A 557 1.96 -38.72 11.25
N ARG A 558 1.04 -37.76 11.32
CA ARG A 558 -0.12 -37.84 12.21
C ARG A 558 -1.32 -37.17 11.58
N THR A 559 -2.49 -37.72 11.82
CA THR A 559 -3.77 -37.12 11.46
C THR A 559 -4.21 -36.19 12.60
N LEU A 560 -4.59 -34.97 12.25
CA LEU A 560 -5.15 -34.02 13.19
C LEU A 560 -6.60 -33.71 12.83
N TRP A 561 -7.51 -34.14 13.70
CA TRP A 561 -8.96 -33.98 13.52
C TRP A 561 -9.47 -32.66 14.10
N PHE A 562 -10.44 -32.05 13.43
CA PHE A 562 -11.02 -30.75 13.81
C PHE A 562 -12.28 -30.89 14.68
N ASP A 563 -12.72 -32.11 14.99
CA ASP A 563 -13.97 -32.38 15.71
C ASP A 563 -13.86 -32.28 17.25
N GLN A 564 -12.67 -32.10 17.75
CA GLN A 564 -12.38 -32.01 19.19
C GLN A 564 -12.28 -30.58 19.74
N GLY A 565 -12.97 -29.64 19.11
CA GLY A 565 -12.94 -28.24 19.50
C GLY A 565 -11.90 -27.43 18.76
N ASP A 566 -11.39 -26.41 19.41
CA ASP A 566 -10.39 -25.51 18.83
C ASP A 566 -8.98 -26.12 18.97
N ASN A 567 -8.52 -26.75 17.92
CA ASN A 567 -7.20 -27.38 17.86
C ASN A 567 -6.12 -26.37 17.47
N ARG A 568 -5.91 -25.34 18.29
CA ARG A 568 -4.77 -24.45 18.12
C ARG A 568 -3.50 -25.16 18.54
N GLY A 569 -2.53 -25.20 17.63
CA GLY A 569 -1.16 -25.51 17.99
C GLY A 569 -0.44 -24.29 18.56
N ASP A 570 0.84 -24.40 18.79
CA ASP A 570 1.69 -23.26 19.11
C ASP A 570 1.64 -22.25 17.97
N ASN A 571 0.98 -21.14 18.23
CA ASN A 571 0.69 -20.11 17.25
C ASN A 571 1.41 -18.82 17.65
N PRO A 572 2.47 -18.42 16.92
CA PRO A 572 3.21 -17.20 17.24
C PRO A 572 2.42 -15.92 16.93
N LEU A 573 1.25 -16.00 16.28
CA LEU A 573 0.38 -14.85 16.10
C LEU A 573 -0.28 -14.34 17.40
N GLY A 574 -0.07 -15.05 18.52
CA GLY A 574 -0.48 -14.58 19.84
C GLY A 574 -1.98 -14.67 20.11
N GLY A 575 -2.79 -15.20 19.20
CA GLY A 575 -4.24 -15.27 19.32
C GLY A 575 -4.86 -16.42 18.54
N ASP A 576 -6.17 -16.49 18.57
CA ASP A 576 -6.93 -17.44 17.79
C ASP A 576 -7.09 -16.97 16.34
N TRP A 577 -6.28 -17.53 15.42
CA TRP A 577 -6.26 -17.17 14.00
C TRP A 577 -7.55 -17.52 13.24
N SER A 578 -8.44 -18.29 13.81
CA SER A 578 -9.78 -18.56 13.27
C SER A 578 -10.78 -18.71 14.40
N SER A 579 -11.05 -17.62 15.11
CA SER A 579 -11.90 -17.60 16.31
C SER A 579 -13.28 -18.21 16.09
N GLY A 580 -13.73 -19.01 17.05
CA GLY A 580 -15.01 -19.69 17.02
C GLY A 580 -15.08 -20.88 16.04
N ASN A 581 -14.02 -21.20 15.32
CA ASN A 581 -14.01 -22.31 14.37
C ASN A 581 -13.09 -23.44 14.82
N ASN A 582 -13.54 -24.67 14.65
CA ASN A 582 -12.67 -25.84 14.76
C ASN A 582 -11.59 -25.78 13.67
N LYS A 583 -10.37 -26.08 14.04
CA LYS A 583 -9.21 -25.99 13.16
C LYS A 583 -8.14 -27.00 13.54
N GLY A 584 -7.27 -27.28 12.59
CA GLY A 584 -6.06 -28.04 12.81
C GLY A 584 -4.85 -27.22 12.40
N GLN A 585 -3.80 -27.28 13.21
CA GLN A 585 -2.52 -26.67 12.93
C GLN A 585 -1.41 -27.67 13.19
N CYS A 586 -0.58 -27.91 12.18
CA CYS A 586 0.64 -28.70 12.33
C CYS A 586 1.66 -27.93 13.19
N GLN A 587 2.61 -28.63 13.78
CA GLN A 587 3.71 -28.00 14.51
C GLN A 587 4.63 -27.25 13.56
N GLN A 588 5.44 -26.35 14.09
CA GLN A 588 6.29 -25.48 13.28
C GLN A 588 7.30 -26.24 12.41
N ASP A 589 7.77 -27.39 12.88
CA ASP A 589 8.67 -28.29 12.16
C ASP A 589 7.95 -29.34 11.27
N GLU A 590 6.61 -29.28 11.23
CA GLU A 590 5.75 -30.08 10.36
C GLU A 590 5.21 -29.28 9.19
N HIS A 591 4.62 -29.98 8.23
CA HIS A 591 3.90 -29.38 7.11
C HIS A 591 2.63 -30.17 6.80
N ILE A 592 1.65 -29.51 6.17
CA ILE A 592 0.46 -30.21 5.70
C ILE A 592 0.80 -31.00 4.45
N GLY A 593 0.67 -32.32 4.54
CA GLY A 593 0.79 -33.25 3.43
C GLY A 593 -0.53 -33.68 2.83
N GLY A 594 -1.63 -33.46 3.54
CA GLY A 594 -2.96 -33.84 3.08
C GLY A 594 -4.08 -33.15 3.85
N ILE A 595 -5.26 -33.08 3.24
CA ILE A 595 -6.49 -32.54 3.82
C ILE A 595 -7.65 -33.50 3.53
N ALA A 596 -8.51 -33.74 4.52
CA ALA A 596 -9.68 -34.58 4.43
C ALA A 596 -10.95 -33.74 4.59
N PHE A 597 -11.95 -34.01 3.74
CA PHE A 597 -13.25 -33.35 3.71
C PHE A 597 -14.37 -34.28 3.99
N SER A 598 -15.34 -33.84 4.77
CA SER A 598 -16.52 -34.63 5.08
C SER A 598 -17.34 -34.93 3.80
N THR A 599 -17.75 -36.19 3.65
CA THR A 599 -18.68 -36.63 2.62
C THR A 599 -20.14 -36.61 3.09
N SER A 600 -20.37 -36.32 4.39
CA SER A 600 -21.72 -36.25 4.95
C SER A 600 -22.52 -35.13 4.29
N VAL A 601 -23.78 -35.37 3.94
CA VAL A 601 -24.71 -34.41 3.36
C VAL A 601 -24.86 -33.12 4.20
N PHE A 602 -24.73 -33.24 5.52
CA PHE A 602 -24.83 -32.10 6.45
C PHE A 602 -23.52 -31.31 6.63
N ARG A 603 -22.41 -31.87 6.18
CA ARG A 603 -21.05 -31.27 6.33
C ARG A 603 -20.22 -31.37 5.06
N GLN A 604 -20.88 -31.63 3.92
CA GLN A 604 -20.20 -31.85 2.65
C GLN A 604 -19.31 -30.64 2.29
N GLY A 605 -18.05 -30.93 2.00
CA GLY A 605 -17.07 -29.94 1.63
C GLY A 605 -16.33 -29.27 2.79
N ASN A 606 -16.76 -29.47 4.03
CA ASN A 606 -16.02 -28.87 5.16
C ASN A 606 -14.74 -29.66 5.45
N PRO A 607 -13.61 -28.95 5.66
CA PRO A 607 -12.38 -29.56 6.16
C PRO A 607 -12.65 -30.25 7.51
N ALA A 608 -12.19 -31.48 7.65
CA ALA A 608 -12.42 -32.28 8.86
C ALA A 608 -11.12 -32.71 9.53
N ALA A 609 -10.06 -32.92 8.76
CA ALA A 609 -8.75 -33.30 9.27
C ALA A 609 -7.64 -32.85 8.31
N ILE A 610 -6.45 -32.71 8.84
CA ILE A 610 -5.22 -32.57 8.07
C ILE A 610 -4.24 -33.68 8.42
N LEU A 611 -3.41 -34.04 7.44
CA LEU A 611 -2.27 -34.92 7.62
C LEU A 611 -1.01 -34.06 7.81
N CYS A 612 -0.46 -34.07 9.02
CA CYS A 612 0.82 -33.41 9.31
C CYS A 612 1.96 -34.39 9.04
N ARG A 613 2.98 -33.93 8.34
CA ARG A 613 4.22 -34.66 8.04
C ARG A 613 5.41 -33.87 8.59
N LYS A 614 6.37 -34.60 9.12
CA LYS A 614 7.64 -34.02 9.59
C LYS A 614 8.76 -34.23 8.59
#